data_36eb067b4ceeee83119a495495f48c0d
#
_entry.id   36eb067b4ceeee83119a495495f48c0d
#
_cell.length_a   1.000
_cell.length_b   1.000
_cell.length_c   1.000
_cell.angle_alpha   90.00
_cell.angle_beta   90.00
_cell.angle_gamma   90.00
#
_symmetry.space_group_name_H-M   'P 1'
#
loop_
_entity.id
_entity.type
_entity.pdbx_description
1 polymer ?
#
loop_
_entity_poly.entity_id
_entity_poly.type
_entity_poly.pdbx_seq_one_letter_code
_entity_poly.pdbx_strand_id
1 'polypeptide(L)'
;NIVGVVLQCNNYDVIDLGVMVPAAKILETAHAVKADVIGLSGLITPSLDEMVHVAQEMERENFRVPLLIGGATTSRAHTAVKIAPHYKSSTVHVLDASRAVGVVSKLSNPELAKSFDEETRADYERLRAEHSAKLDRRELLSIAQARNNRTAIDWSGYQPPKPEFLGLRMFATSNSSRQAAQANRPAACAPQTIALKSLIPFIDWSPFFHTWELRGRYPKLLDDATIGKQARELFDDAQELLATIVDQELLQA
;
A
#
# COMPACT_ATOMS: atom_id res chain seq x y z
N ASN A 1 -10.40 -9.29 -3.76
CA ASN A 1 -10.81 -10.27 -4.75
C ASN A 1 -11.92 -9.86 -5.71
N ILE A 2 -12.16 -8.55 -5.83
CA ILE A 2 -13.24 -7.99 -6.66
C ILE A 2 -13.06 -8.38 -8.13
N VAL A 3 -11.84 -8.35 -8.66
CA VAL A 3 -11.55 -8.71 -10.06
C VAL A 3 -11.95 -10.15 -10.37
N GLY A 4 -11.64 -11.09 -9.48
CA GLY A 4 -12.03 -12.49 -9.63
C GLY A 4 -13.55 -12.66 -9.71
N VAL A 5 -14.28 -12.02 -8.79
CA VAL A 5 -15.76 -12.06 -8.79
C VAL A 5 -16.33 -11.45 -10.07
N VAL A 6 -15.80 -10.31 -10.52
CA VAL A 6 -16.26 -9.64 -11.75
C VAL A 6 -16.03 -10.53 -12.98
N LEU A 7 -14.88 -11.21 -13.05
CA LEU A 7 -14.61 -12.16 -14.14
C LEU A 7 -15.55 -13.38 -14.06
N GLN A 8 -15.78 -13.95 -12.87
CA GLN A 8 -16.72 -15.07 -12.68
C GLN A 8 -18.15 -14.69 -13.11
N CYS A 9 -18.60 -13.49 -12.79
CA CYS A 9 -19.90 -12.98 -13.25
C CYS A 9 -20.00 -12.84 -14.78
N ASN A 10 -18.87 -12.86 -15.48
CA ASN A 10 -18.79 -12.78 -16.95
C ASN A 10 -18.34 -14.11 -17.59
N ASN A 11 -18.68 -15.23 -16.96
CA ASN A 11 -18.47 -16.60 -17.44
C ASN A 11 -16.99 -17.01 -17.62
N TYR A 12 -16.07 -16.41 -16.87
CA TYR A 12 -14.69 -16.90 -16.77
C TYR A 12 -14.56 -17.83 -15.58
N ASP A 13 -13.86 -18.93 -15.75
CA ASP A 13 -13.46 -19.80 -14.65
C ASP A 13 -12.24 -19.20 -13.96
N VAL A 14 -12.38 -18.79 -12.70
CA VAL A 14 -11.35 -18.08 -11.96
C VAL A 14 -10.86 -18.91 -10.78
N ILE A 15 -9.58 -19.24 -10.79
CA ILE A 15 -8.90 -19.94 -9.71
C ILE A 15 -8.16 -18.89 -8.86
N ASP A 16 -8.68 -18.64 -7.68
CA ASP A 16 -8.07 -17.72 -6.72
C ASP A 16 -7.09 -18.46 -5.83
N LEU A 17 -5.82 -18.11 -5.94
CA LEU A 17 -4.75 -18.73 -5.15
C LEU A 17 -4.57 -18.05 -3.78
N GLY A 18 -5.30 -16.96 -3.52
CA GLY A 18 -5.14 -16.18 -2.28
C GLY A 18 -4.03 -15.14 -2.34
N VAL A 19 -3.40 -14.87 -1.20
CA VAL A 19 -2.41 -13.81 -1.04
C VAL A 19 -1.03 -14.38 -0.70
N MET A 20 0.03 -13.64 -1.04
CA MET A 20 1.43 -13.99 -0.76
C MET A 20 1.85 -15.36 -1.33
N VAL A 21 1.34 -15.68 -2.52
CA VAL A 21 1.61 -16.95 -3.20
C VAL A 21 2.96 -16.90 -3.92
N PRO A 22 3.87 -17.86 -3.67
CA PRO A 22 5.15 -17.92 -4.36
C PRO A 22 5.00 -18.11 -5.88
N ALA A 23 5.90 -17.53 -6.68
CA ALA A 23 5.90 -17.64 -8.13
C ALA A 23 5.81 -19.10 -8.61
N ALA A 24 6.59 -20.00 -8.04
CA ALA A 24 6.57 -21.42 -8.38
C ALA A 24 5.16 -22.04 -8.26
N LYS A 25 4.40 -21.68 -7.20
CA LYS A 25 3.05 -22.21 -6.99
C LYS A 25 2.05 -21.64 -8.00
N ILE A 26 2.21 -20.36 -8.38
CA ILE A 26 1.39 -19.73 -9.41
C ILE A 26 1.59 -20.48 -10.75
N LEU A 27 2.83 -20.71 -11.14
CA LEU A 27 3.16 -21.35 -12.40
C LEU A 27 2.78 -22.84 -12.44
N GLU A 28 3.04 -23.58 -11.35
CA GLU A 28 2.59 -24.96 -11.19
C GLU A 28 1.07 -25.08 -11.39
N THR A 29 0.31 -24.21 -10.74
CA THR A 29 -1.15 -24.24 -10.85
C THR A 29 -1.60 -23.84 -12.25
N ALA A 30 -1.03 -22.77 -12.82
CA ALA A 30 -1.35 -22.35 -14.19
C ALA A 30 -1.10 -23.45 -15.22
N HIS A 31 -0.04 -24.23 -15.07
CA HIS A 31 0.27 -25.40 -15.88
C HIS A 31 -0.75 -26.54 -15.69
N ALA A 32 -1.07 -26.87 -14.43
CA ALA A 32 -1.97 -27.96 -14.09
C ALA A 32 -3.38 -27.74 -14.65
N VAL A 33 -3.88 -26.50 -14.59
CA VAL A 33 -5.22 -26.13 -15.06
C VAL A 33 -5.24 -25.67 -16.51
N LYS A 34 -4.09 -25.54 -17.16
CA LYS A 34 -3.94 -24.96 -18.52
C LYS A 34 -4.58 -23.57 -18.60
N ALA A 35 -4.18 -22.70 -17.71
CA ALA A 35 -4.74 -21.35 -17.62
C ALA A 35 -4.53 -20.57 -18.93
N ASP A 36 -5.57 -19.90 -19.39
CA ASP A 36 -5.53 -19.02 -20.57
C ASP A 36 -4.95 -17.64 -20.25
N VAL A 37 -4.99 -17.22 -18.98
CA VAL A 37 -4.52 -15.91 -18.51
C VAL A 37 -4.01 -16.05 -17.06
N ILE A 38 -2.93 -15.35 -16.73
CA ILE A 38 -2.45 -15.21 -15.35
C ILE A 38 -2.66 -13.76 -14.92
N GLY A 39 -3.23 -13.55 -13.73
CA GLY A 39 -3.45 -12.23 -13.15
C GLY A 39 -2.74 -12.04 -11.82
N LEU A 40 -2.01 -10.93 -11.68
CA LEU A 40 -1.33 -10.54 -10.43
C LEU A 40 -1.90 -9.23 -9.91
N SER A 41 -2.13 -9.17 -8.61
CA SER A 41 -2.65 -7.96 -7.93
C SER A 41 -1.71 -7.53 -6.81
N GLY A 42 -1.18 -6.30 -6.89
CA GLY A 42 -0.28 -5.72 -5.88
C GLY A 42 -0.99 -4.75 -4.95
N LEU A 43 -0.86 -4.96 -3.65
CA LEU A 43 -1.39 -4.06 -2.63
C LEU A 43 -0.29 -3.24 -1.94
N ILE A 44 0.90 -3.80 -1.78
CA ILE A 44 2.04 -3.19 -1.10
C ILE A 44 3.26 -3.11 -2.03
N THR A 45 4.17 -2.18 -1.77
CA THR A 45 5.33 -1.93 -2.64
C THR A 45 6.18 -3.18 -2.93
N PRO A 46 6.47 -4.08 -1.98
CA PRO A 46 7.23 -5.30 -2.26
C PRO A 46 6.60 -6.20 -3.34
N SER A 47 5.28 -6.14 -3.52
CA SER A 47 4.61 -6.92 -4.58
C SER A 47 5.07 -6.54 -5.99
N LEU A 48 5.60 -5.34 -6.18
CA LEU A 48 6.08 -4.87 -7.49
C LEU A 48 7.30 -5.67 -7.96
N ASP A 49 8.23 -5.97 -7.07
CA ASP A 49 9.43 -6.76 -7.40
C ASP A 49 9.05 -8.24 -7.62
N GLU A 50 8.10 -8.77 -6.84
CA GLU A 50 7.56 -10.11 -7.04
C GLU A 50 6.87 -10.26 -8.40
N MET A 51 6.15 -9.25 -8.88
CA MET A 51 5.55 -9.28 -10.23
C MET A 51 6.59 -9.34 -11.34
N VAL A 52 7.73 -8.65 -11.16
CA VAL A 52 8.88 -8.75 -12.08
C VAL A 52 9.43 -10.16 -12.06
N HIS A 53 9.61 -10.75 -10.86
CA HIS A 53 10.10 -12.11 -10.70
C HIS A 53 9.17 -13.14 -11.37
N VAL A 54 7.86 -13.04 -11.15
CA VAL A 54 6.88 -13.92 -11.82
C VAL A 54 6.97 -13.80 -13.35
N ALA A 55 7.10 -12.59 -13.90
CA ALA A 55 7.25 -12.38 -15.34
C ALA A 55 8.53 -13.03 -15.89
N GLN A 56 9.64 -12.95 -15.16
CA GLN A 56 10.91 -13.62 -15.50
C GLN A 56 10.77 -15.14 -15.49
N GLU A 57 10.13 -15.69 -14.46
CA GLU A 57 9.91 -17.13 -14.34
C GLU A 57 8.95 -17.65 -15.43
N MET A 58 7.90 -16.89 -15.77
CA MET A 58 7.02 -17.20 -16.91
C MET A 58 7.81 -17.28 -18.23
N GLU A 59 8.72 -16.34 -18.48
CA GLU A 59 9.59 -16.37 -19.67
C GLU A 59 10.56 -17.57 -19.61
N ARG A 60 11.17 -17.82 -18.47
CA ARG A 60 12.11 -18.95 -18.28
C ARG A 60 11.43 -20.31 -18.53
N GLU A 61 10.19 -20.46 -18.11
CA GLU A 61 9.40 -21.69 -18.27
C GLU A 61 8.64 -21.74 -19.60
N ASN A 62 8.89 -20.77 -20.49
CA ASN A 62 8.29 -20.69 -21.82
C ASN A 62 6.75 -20.61 -21.83
N PHE A 63 6.15 -19.97 -20.83
CA PHE A 63 4.73 -19.62 -20.88
C PHE A 63 4.44 -18.74 -22.10
N ARG A 64 3.20 -18.84 -22.60
CA ARG A 64 2.71 -18.04 -23.75
C ARG A 64 1.37 -17.36 -23.45
N VAL A 65 0.86 -17.52 -22.24
CA VAL A 65 -0.40 -16.92 -21.80
C VAL A 65 -0.21 -15.45 -21.43
N PRO A 66 -1.22 -14.60 -21.64
CA PRO A 66 -1.17 -13.21 -21.20
C PRO A 66 -1.01 -13.05 -19.68
N LEU A 67 -0.26 -12.02 -19.29
CA LEU A 67 -0.06 -11.62 -17.90
C LEU A 67 -0.79 -10.31 -17.64
N LEU A 68 -1.76 -10.32 -16.71
CA LEU A 68 -2.47 -9.13 -16.26
C LEU A 68 -1.85 -8.61 -14.96
N ILE A 69 -1.62 -7.31 -14.92
CA ILE A 69 -1.05 -6.61 -13.76
C ILE A 69 -2.07 -5.59 -13.24
N GLY A 70 -2.44 -5.71 -11.98
CA GLY A 70 -3.38 -4.81 -11.34
C GLY A 70 -3.09 -4.60 -9.86
N GLY A 71 -3.97 -3.87 -9.19
CA GLY A 71 -3.88 -3.58 -7.76
C GLY A 71 -3.41 -2.17 -7.46
N ALA A 72 -3.61 -1.74 -6.20
CA ALA A 72 -3.49 -0.34 -5.77
C ALA A 72 -2.08 0.25 -5.91
N THR A 73 -1.03 -0.57 -5.84
CA THR A 73 0.37 -0.11 -5.95
C THR A 73 0.91 -0.14 -7.37
N THR A 74 0.19 -0.75 -8.30
CA THR A 74 0.65 -0.88 -9.68
C THR A 74 0.31 0.35 -10.51
N SER A 75 1.07 0.57 -11.57
CA SER A 75 0.77 1.60 -12.54
C SER A 75 1.14 1.14 -13.94
N ARG A 76 0.51 1.76 -14.96
CA ARG A 76 0.82 1.50 -16.36
C ARG A 76 2.31 1.75 -16.67
N ALA A 77 2.88 2.83 -16.13
CA ALA A 77 4.29 3.16 -16.31
C ALA A 77 5.21 2.11 -15.67
N HIS A 78 4.90 1.65 -14.44
CA HIS A 78 5.67 0.59 -13.80
C HIS A 78 5.60 -0.71 -14.60
N THR A 79 4.41 -1.11 -15.03
CA THR A 79 4.23 -2.31 -15.85
C THR A 79 5.04 -2.22 -17.14
N ALA A 80 4.98 -1.07 -17.85
CA ALA A 80 5.70 -0.85 -19.09
C ALA A 80 7.23 -0.88 -18.92
N VAL A 81 7.75 -0.28 -17.82
CA VAL A 81 9.20 -0.09 -17.61
C VAL A 81 9.85 -1.28 -16.93
N LYS A 82 9.15 -1.91 -15.96
CA LYS A 82 9.77 -2.90 -15.07
C LYS A 82 9.30 -4.33 -15.31
N ILE A 83 8.06 -4.56 -15.74
CA ILE A 83 7.51 -5.93 -15.85
C ILE A 83 7.52 -6.42 -17.30
N ALA A 84 6.91 -5.68 -18.21
CA ALA A 84 6.75 -6.08 -19.60
C ALA A 84 8.07 -6.41 -20.34
N PRO A 85 9.23 -5.78 -20.04
CA PRO A 85 10.49 -6.15 -20.69
C PRO A 85 10.98 -7.57 -20.37
N HIS A 86 10.47 -8.18 -19.29
CA HIS A 86 10.90 -9.50 -18.84
C HIS A 86 10.02 -10.65 -19.33
N TYR A 87 8.95 -10.36 -20.07
CA TYR A 87 8.06 -11.37 -20.59
C TYR A 87 7.65 -11.06 -22.03
N LYS A 88 7.89 -11.98 -22.96
CA LYS A 88 7.66 -11.76 -24.39
C LYS A 88 6.19 -11.82 -24.80
N SER A 89 5.35 -12.54 -24.07
CA SER A 89 3.92 -12.57 -24.34
C SER A 89 3.24 -11.32 -23.79
N SER A 90 1.96 -11.13 -24.11
CA SER A 90 1.20 -9.94 -23.71
C SER A 90 1.26 -9.71 -22.21
N THR A 91 1.70 -8.53 -21.81
CA THR A 91 1.67 -8.06 -20.41
C THR A 91 0.82 -6.80 -20.36
N VAL A 92 -0.30 -6.81 -19.65
CA VAL A 92 -1.29 -5.74 -19.69
C VAL A 92 -1.59 -5.20 -18.30
N HIS A 93 -1.44 -3.89 -18.12
CA HIS A 93 -1.90 -3.23 -16.89
C HIS A 93 -3.41 -3.01 -16.95
N VAL A 94 -4.10 -3.51 -15.92
CA VAL A 94 -5.55 -3.35 -15.72
C VAL A 94 -5.79 -2.35 -14.63
N LEU A 95 -6.37 -1.20 -14.98
CA LEU A 95 -6.54 -0.07 -14.06
C LEU A 95 -7.49 -0.38 -12.91
N ASP A 96 -8.60 -1.04 -13.23
CA ASP A 96 -9.68 -1.36 -12.28
C ASP A 96 -10.41 -2.66 -12.68
N ALA A 97 -11.22 -3.16 -11.76
CA ALA A 97 -11.95 -4.42 -11.95
C ALA A 97 -12.95 -4.36 -13.12
N SER A 98 -13.55 -3.20 -13.38
CA SER A 98 -14.54 -3.05 -14.46
C SER A 98 -13.92 -3.24 -15.85
N ARG A 99 -12.65 -2.85 -15.99
CA ARG A 99 -11.89 -2.97 -17.24
C ARG A 99 -11.32 -4.37 -17.46
N ALA A 100 -11.23 -5.18 -16.41
CA ALA A 100 -10.64 -6.52 -16.49
C ALA A 100 -11.36 -7.40 -17.53
N VAL A 101 -12.69 -7.38 -17.54
CA VAL A 101 -13.51 -8.17 -18.47
C VAL A 101 -13.21 -7.81 -19.92
N GLY A 102 -13.20 -6.51 -20.24
CA GLY A 102 -12.91 -6.06 -21.60
C GLY A 102 -11.49 -6.40 -22.07
N VAL A 103 -10.50 -6.37 -21.17
CA VAL A 103 -9.13 -6.76 -21.45
C VAL A 103 -9.04 -8.27 -21.70
N VAL A 104 -9.59 -9.09 -20.81
CA VAL A 104 -9.58 -10.56 -20.95
C VAL A 104 -10.33 -10.98 -22.21
N SER A 105 -11.49 -10.38 -22.50
CA SER A 105 -12.26 -10.66 -23.72
C SER A 105 -11.45 -10.41 -25.00
N LYS A 106 -10.69 -9.29 -25.05
CA LYS A 106 -9.83 -9.00 -26.21
C LYS A 106 -8.67 -9.99 -26.32
N LEU A 107 -8.05 -10.36 -25.21
CA LEU A 107 -6.92 -11.31 -25.19
C LEU A 107 -7.35 -12.73 -25.50
N SER A 108 -8.58 -13.12 -25.16
CA SER A 108 -9.16 -14.44 -25.47
C SER A 108 -9.71 -14.55 -26.89
N ASN A 109 -9.86 -13.45 -27.62
CA ASN A 109 -10.32 -13.45 -28.99
C ASN A 109 -9.12 -13.45 -29.95
N PRO A 110 -8.88 -14.52 -30.76
CA PRO A 110 -7.72 -14.60 -31.64
C PRO A 110 -7.62 -13.46 -32.68
N GLU A 111 -8.75 -12.90 -33.09
CA GLU A 111 -8.78 -11.82 -34.09
C GLU A 111 -8.36 -10.47 -33.46
N LEU A 112 -8.70 -10.26 -32.20
CA LEU A 112 -8.43 -9.00 -31.47
C LEU A 112 -7.12 -9.03 -30.69
N ALA A 113 -6.69 -10.20 -30.25
CA ALA A 113 -5.55 -10.35 -29.34
C ALA A 113 -4.26 -9.76 -29.94
N LYS A 114 -4.04 -10.00 -31.25
CA LYS A 114 -2.82 -9.52 -31.91
C LYS A 114 -2.78 -8.00 -32.01
N SER A 115 -3.84 -7.38 -32.51
CA SER A 115 -3.91 -5.90 -32.61
C SER A 115 -3.85 -5.22 -31.25
N PHE A 116 -4.51 -5.80 -30.25
CA PHE A 116 -4.48 -5.29 -28.88
C PHE A 116 -3.10 -5.40 -28.24
N ASP A 117 -2.36 -6.50 -28.48
CA ASP A 117 -0.98 -6.64 -28.02
C ASP A 117 -0.05 -5.64 -28.71
N GLU A 118 -0.17 -5.45 -30.03
CA GLU A 118 0.61 -4.48 -30.80
C GLU A 118 0.38 -3.04 -30.30
N GLU A 119 -0.86 -2.64 -30.06
CA GLU A 119 -1.21 -1.33 -29.48
C GLU A 119 -0.63 -1.16 -28.07
N THR A 120 -0.74 -2.18 -27.23
CA THR A 120 -0.21 -2.16 -25.87
C THR A 120 1.31 -2.03 -25.87
N ARG A 121 2.00 -2.76 -26.74
CA ARG A 121 3.47 -2.68 -26.90
C ARG A 121 3.92 -1.31 -27.36
N ALA A 122 3.28 -0.76 -28.39
CA ALA A 122 3.60 0.57 -28.92
C ALA A 122 3.44 1.66 -27.84
N ASP A 123 2.37 1.57 -27.05
CA ASP A 123 2.15 2.47 -25.93
C ASP A 123 3.22 2.30 -24.82
N TYR A 124 3.60 1.07 -24.50
CA TYR A 124 4.65 0.81 -23.52
C TYR A 124 6.04 1.28 -23.98
N GLU A 125 6.32 1.19 -25.27
CA GLU A 125 7.55 1.77 -25.85
C GLU A 125 7.60 3.28 -25.67
N ARG A 126 6.48 3.96 -25.93
CA ARG A 126 6.37 5.40 -25.67
C ARG A 126 6.60 5.73 -24.21
N LEU A 127 5.95 5.01 -23.27
CA LEU A 127 6.13 5.21 -21.85
C LEU A 127 7.57 4.97 -21.38
N ARG A 128 8.26 3.97 -21.95
CA ARG A 128 9.68 3.73 -21.66
C ARG A 128 10.57 4.87 -22.15
N ALA A 129 10.32 5.36 -23.36
CA ALA A 129 11.07 6.49 -23.92
C ALA A 129 10.87 7.76 -23.08
N GLU A 130 9.64 8.08 -22.68
CA GLU A 130 9.34 9.21 -21.79
C GLU A 130 10.01 9.07 -20.42
N HIS A 131 10.03 7.86 -19.87
CA HIS A 131 10.67 7.58 -18.59
C HIS A 131 12.19 7.75 -18.68
N SER A 132 12.83 7.21 -19.72
CA SER A 132 14.27 7.37 -19.96
C SER A 132 14.63 8.85 -20.11
N ALA A 133 13.90 9.60 -20.94
CA ALA A 133 14.13 11.03 -21.12
C ALA A 133 13.99 11.85 -19.83
N LYS A 134 13.12 11.42 -18.90
CA LYS A 134 13.00 12.04 -17.56
C LYS A 134 14.19 11.71 -16.66
N LEU A 135 14.72 10.50 -16.74
CA LEU A 135 15.92 10.10 -15.99
C LEU A 135 17.16 10.85 -16.48
N ASP A 136 17.33 10.96 -17.80
CA ASP A 136 18.47 11.65 -18.42
C ASP A 136 18.49 13.15 -18.09
N ARG A 137 17.32 13.75 -17.82
CA ARG A 137 17.19 15.14 -17.38
C ARG A 137 17.50 15.37 -15.89
N ARG A 138 17.66 14.33 -15.11
CA ARG A 138 18.03 14.46 -13.70
C ARG A 138 19.52 14.75 -13.58
N GLU A 139 19.89 16.00 -13.36
CA GLU A 139 21.23 16.36 -12.93
C GLU A 139 21.42 15.86 -11.49
N LEU A 140 22.12 14.74 -11.34
CA LEU A 140 22.51 14.23 -10.04
C LEU A 140 23.76 14.98 -9.58
N LEU A 141 23.70 15.53 -8.38
CA LEU A 141 24.88 16.11 -7.73
C LEU A 141 25.88 15.01 -7.38
N SER A 142 27.16 15.30 -7.54
CA SER A 142 28.20 14.42 -6.98
C SER A 142 28.05 14.36 -5.45
N ILE A 143 28.55 13.26 -4.84
CA ILE A 143 28.48 13.09 -3.38
C ILE A 143 29.15 14.25 -2.63
N ALA A 144 30.23 14.82 -3.20
CA ALA A 144 30.92 15.98 -2.64
C ALA A 144 30.04 17.23 -2.67
N GLN A 145 29.38 17.50 -3.80
CA GLN A 145 28.41 18.61 -3.94
C GLN A 145 27.21 18.43 -3.00
N ALA A 146 26.65 17.21 -2.90
CA ALA A 146 25.55 16.92 -2.01
C ALA A 146 25.92 17.14 -0.53
N ARG A 147 27.14 16.73 -0.13
CA ARG A 147 27.67 16.98 1.24
C ARG A 147 27.86 18.47 1.51
N ASN A 148 28.32 19.25 0.54
CA ASN A 148 28.48 20.70 0.69
C ASN A 148 27.13 21.41 0.74
N ASN A 149 26.11 20.89 0.06
CA ASN A 149 24.74 21.43 0.03
C ASN A 149 23.85 20.91 1.16
N ARG A 150 24.44 20.23 2.16
CA ARG A 150 23.70 19.76 3.33
C ARG A 150 23.11 20.93 4.13
N THR A 151 21.94 20.74 4.69
CA THR A 151 21.35 21.68 5.65
C THR A 151 22.29 21.81 6.86
N ALA A 152 22.74 23.03 7.14
CA ALA A 152 23.55 23.31 8.31
C ALA A 152 22.63 23.33 9.54
N ILE A 153 22.70 22.30 10.38
CA ILE A 153 21.97 22.21 11.64
C ILE A 153 22.98 22.34 12.77
N ASP A 154 22.75 23.31 13.64
CA ASP A 154 23.53 23.44 14.88
C ASP A 154 23.00 22.46 15.93
N TRP A 155 23.78 21.42 16.17
CA TRP A 155 23.48 20.40 17.16
C TRP A 155 24.03 20.71 18.56
N SER A 156 24.79 21.82 18.72
CA SER A 156 25.49 22.13 19.99
C SER A 156 24.52 22.37 21.16
N GLY A 157 23.33 22.91 20.87
CA GLY A 157 22.28 23.13 21.85
C GLY A 157 21.26 21.98 21.98
N TYR A 158 21.34 20.94 21.14
CA TYR A 158 20.37 19.86 21.17
C TYR A 158 20.71 18.82 22.23
N GLN A 159 19.84 18.69 23.22
CA GLN A 159 19.89 17.60 24.18
C GLN A 159 18.79 16.59 23.83
N PRO A 160 19.15 15.38 23.38
CA PRO A 160 18.15 14.36 23.08
C PRO A 160 17.36 14.01 24.35
N PRO A 161 16.02 13.88 24.26
CA PRO A 161 15.22 13.47 25.39
C PRO A 161 15.66 12.08 25.86
N LYS A 162 15.89 11.96 27.18
CA LYS A 162 16.22 10.66 27.77
C LYS A 162 14.96 9.79 27.75
N PRO A 163 15.02 8.58 27.18
CA PRO A 163 13.88 7.68 27.21
C PRO A 163 13.54 7.28 28.66
N GLU A 164 12.27 7.18 28.97
CA GLU A 164 11.80 6.77 30.30
C GLU A 164 12.30 5.37 30.69
N PHE A 165 12.50 4.52 29.70
CA PHE A 165 13.05 3.17 29.89
C PHE A 165 13.90 2.74 28.70
N LEU A 166 14.79 1.80 28.93
CA LEU A 166 15.57 1.11 27.92
C LEU A 166 15.19 -0.38 27.89
N GLY A 167 15.27 -0.98 26.70
CA GLY A 167 14.95 -2.38 26.48
C GLY A 167 13.52 -2.60 26.00
N LEU A 168 13.16 -3.89 25.90
CA LEU A 168 11.83 -4.33 25.43
C LEU A 168 10.82 -4.26 26.57
N ARG A 169 9.69 -3.59 26.33
CA ARG A 169 8.49 -3.64 27.17
C ARG A 169 7.32 -4.18 26.37
N MET A 170 6.50 -4.99 27.03
CA MET A 170 5.28 -5.52 26.47
C MET A 170 4.11 -4.71 26.99
N PHE A 171 3.33 -4.12 26.06
CA PHE A 171 2.05 -3.50 26.38
C PHE A 171 0.95 -4.49 25.97
N ALA A 172 -0.05 -4.69 26.80
CA ALA A 172 -1.13 -5.61 26.54
C ALA A 172 -2.42 -5.14 27.19
N THR A 173 -3.55 -5.47 26.60
CA THR A 173 -4.86 -5.22 27.18
C THR A 173 -5.06 -6.04 28.45
N SER A 174 -5.94 -5.60 29.36
CA SER A 174 -6.18 -6.17 30.69
C SER A 174 -6.47 -7.69 30.67
N ASN A 175 -7.02 -8.23 29.57
CA ASN A 175 -7.32 -9.66 29.45
C ASN A 175 -6.08 -10.53 29.16
N SER A 176 -5.02 -9.99 28.56
CA SER A 176 -3.78 -10.73 28.31
C SER A 176 -2.81 -10.73 29.50
N SER A 177 -2.98 -9.80 30.45
CA SER A 177 -2.17 -9.75 31.67
C SER A 177 -2.37 -10.97 32.59
N ARG A 178 -3.57 -11.55 32.63
CA ARG A 178 -3.85 -12.78 33.39
C ARG A 178 -3.17 -14.02 32.81
N GLN A 179 -3.06 -14.14 31.49
CA GLN A 179 -2.38 -15.26 30.81
C GLN A 179 -0.84 -15.13 30.89
N ALA A 180 -0.31 -13.92 30.88
CA ALA A 180 1.13 -13.67 30.99
C ALA A 180 1.67 -13.92 32.40
N ALA A 181 0.88 -13.64 33.44
CA ALA A 181 1.23 -13.95 34.84
C ALA A 181 1.36 -15.46 35.11
N GLN A 182 0.67 -16.32 34.35
CA GLN A 182 0.76 -17.78 34.46
C GLN A 182 1.97 -18.38 33.72
N ALA A 183 2.69 -17.60 32.90
CA ALA A 183 3.76 -18.09 32.03
C ALA A 183 5.19 -17.98 32.60
N ASN A 184 5.35 -17.78 33.91
CA ASN A 184 6.66 -17.72 34.60
C ASN A 184 7.71 -16.79 33.93
N ARG A 185 7.27 -15.62 33.43
CA ARG A 185 8.12 -14.64 32.75
C ARG A 185 8.80 -13.70 33.74
N PRO A 186 10.05 -13.22 33.48
CA PRO A 186 10.71 -12.23 34.33
C PRO A 186 9.86 -10.96 34.49
N ALA A 187 9.85 -10.37 35.67
CA ALA A 187 9.05 -9.19 36.03
C ALA A 187 9.25 -7.98 35.07
N ALA A 188 10.40 -7.88 34.40
CA ALA A 188 10.71 -6.86 33.40
C ALA A 188 9.88 -6.99 32.09
N CYS A 189 9.23 -8.13 31.87
CA CYS A 189 8.38 -8.42 30.71
C CYS A 189 6.89 -8.48 31.04
N ALA A 190 6.46 -8.03 32.20
CA ALA A 190 5.04 -7.97 32.54
C ALA A 190 4.32 -6.98 31.60
N PRO A 191 3.16 -7.35 31.05
CA PRO A 191 2.39 -6.44 30.21
C PRO A 191 1.96 -5.21 31.01
N GLN A 192 2.14 -4.04 30.42
CA GLN A 192 1.69 -2.77 30.99
C GLN A 192 0.47 -2.30 30.22
N THR A 193 -0.56 -1.89 30.92
CA THR A 193 -1.73 -1.21 30.33
C THR A 193 -1.42 0.28 30.22
N ILE A 194 -1.79 0.88 29.11
CA ILE A 194 -1.70 2.30 28.91
C ILE A 194 -3.05 2.91 29.32
N ALA A 195 -3.03 3.86 30.26
CA ALA A 195 -4.25 4.57 30.62
C ALA A 195 -4.72 5.45 29.45
N LEU A 196 -5.99 5.36 29.05
CA LEU A 196 -6.55 6.16 27.95
C LEU A 196 -6.26 7.66 28.14
N LYS A 197 -6.34 8.16 29.37
CA LYS A 197 -6.05 9.55 29.69
C LYS A 197 -4.65 10.00 29.25
N SER A 198 -3.67 9.09 29.26
CA SER A 198 -2.30 9.41 28.84
C SER A 198 -2.14 9.56 27.33
N LEU A 199 -3.11 9.09 26.54
CA LEU A 199 -3.11 9.18 25.08
C LEU A 199 -3.71 10.49 24.56
N ILE A 200 -4.53 11.17 25.37
CA ILE A 200 -5.22 12.41 24.96
C ILE A 200 -4.27 13.48 24.40
N PRO A 201 -3.10 13.76 25.01
CA PRO A 201 -2.18 14.78 24.49
C PRO A 201 -1.57 14.46 23.13
N PHE A 202 -1.67 13.20 22.67
CA PHE A 202 -1.09 12.72 21.41
C PHE A 202 -2.12 12.62 20.29
N ILE A 203 -3.37 13.01 20.51
CA ILE A 203 -4.41 13.00 19.47
C ILE A 203 -4.10 14.09 18.45
N ASP A 204 -3.92 13.69 17.17
CA ASP A 204 -3.90 14.63 16.05
C ASP A 204 -5.35 14.93 15.62
N TRP A 205 -5.80 16.14 15.89
CA TRP A 205 -7.15 16.58 15.57
C TRP A 205 -7.36 16.97 14.10
N SER A 206 -6.30 17.17 13.34
CA SER A 206 -6.45 17.58 11.93
C SER A 206 -7.18 16.54 11.07
N PRO A 207 -6.89 15.22 11.16
CA PRO A 207 -7.67 14.20 10.46
C PRO A 207 -9.13 14.14 10.88
N PHE A 208 -9.44 14.37 12.17
CA PHE A 208 -10.81 14.44 12.65
C PHE A 208 -11.62 15.51 11.92
N PHE A 209 -11.11 16.74 11.84
CA PHE A 209 -11.79 17.82 11.12
C PHE A 209 -11.92 17.53 9.62
N HIS A 210 -10.93 16.91 9.01
CA HIS A 210 -10.99 16.53 7.59
C HIS A 210 -12.10 15.53 7.29
N THR A 211 -12.41 14.62 8.21
CA THR A 211 -13.52 13.66 8.08
C THR A 211 -14.88 14.37 8.01
N TRP A 212 -14.98 15.51 8.66
CA TRP A 212 -16.17 16.38 8.63
C TRP A 212 -16.10 17.47 7.55
N GLU A 213 -15.21 17.31 6.58
CA GLU A 213 -14.99 18.24 5.46
C GLU A 213 -14.53 19.66 5.87
N LEU A 214 -14.15 19.85 7.13
CA LEU A 214 -13.57 21.09 7.63
C LEU A 214 -12.06 21.10 7.33
N ARG A 215 -11.67 21.77 6.24
CA ARG A 215 -10.29 21.79 5.76
C ARG A 215 -9.47 22.84 6.48
N GLY A 216 -8.39 22.42 7.11
CA GLY A 216 -7.46 23.28 7.82
C GLY A 216 -6.58 22.49 8.77
N ARG A 217 -5.61 23.17 9.39
CA ARG A 217 -4.73 22.54 10.38
C ARG A 217 -5.12 22.98 11.79
N TYR A 218 -5.35 22.03 12.66
CA TYR A 218 -5.56 22.31 14.07
C TYR A 218 -4.25 22.88 14.71
N PRO A 219 -4.30 23.85 15.64
CA PRO A 219 -5.51 24.54 16.14
C PRO A 219 -5.98 25.73 15.30
N LYS A 220 -5.22 26.19 14.29
CA LYS A 220 -5.53 27.40 13.50
C LYS A 220 -6.90 27.37 12.83
N LEU A 221 -7.40 26.18 12.52
CA LEU A 221 -8.73 25.96 11.95
C LEU A 221 -9.85 26.58 12.82
N LEU A 222 -9.69 26.53 14.14
CA LEU A 222 -10.70 27.05 15.07
C LEU A 222 -10.87 28.58 14.98
N ASP A 223 -9.87 29.29 14.45
CA ASP A 223 -9.89 30.74 14.29
C ASP A 223 -10.23 31.19 12.86
N ASP A 224 -10.59 30.25 11.99
CA ASP A 224 -10.99 30.55 10.63
C ASP A 224 -12.29 31.37 10.60
N ALA A 225 -12.32 32.42 9.77
CA ALA A 225 -13.43 33.35 9.71
C ALA A 225 -14.74 32.71 9.17
N THR A 226 -14.63 31.66 8.37
CA THR A 226 -15.76 31.01 7.68
C THR A 226 -16.23 29.77 8.43
N ILE A 227 -15.30 28.88 8.76
CA ILE A 227 -15.61 27.56 9.32
C ILE A 227 -15.25 27.42 10.81
N GLY A 228 -14.58 28.42 11.41
CA GLY A 228 -14.07 28.32 12.78
C GLY A 228 -15.18 28.14 13.83
N LYS A 229 -16.37 28.75 13.63
CA LYS A 229 -17.50 28.55 14.54
C LYS A 229 -17.95 27.08 14.55
N GLN A 230 -18.18 26.52 13.38
CA GLN A 230 -18.59 25.12 13.23
C GLN A 230 -17.51 24.16 13.73
N ALA A 231 -16.24 24.48 13.49
CA ALA A 231 -15.13 23.69 13.97
C ALA A 231 -15.04 23.66 15.50
N ARG A 232 -15.32 24.78 16.20
CA ARG A 232 -15.36 24.82 17.66
C ARG A 232 -16.50 24.00 18.22
N GLU A 233 -17.72 24.17 17.69
CA GLU A 233 -18.87 23.38 18.13
C GLU A 233 -18.58 21.87 18.00
N LEU A 234 -18.07 21.44 16.86
CA LEU A 234 -17.70 20.04 16.62
C LEU A 234 -16.58 19.57 17.55
N PHE A 235 -15.61 20.43 17.85
CA PHE A 235 -14.51 20.11 18.76
C PHE A 235 -14.99 19.96 20.20
N ASP A 236 -15.89 20.83 20.65
CA ASP A 236 -16.46 20.78 22.00
C ASP A 236 -17.26 19.48 22.19
N ASP A 237 -18.11 19.12 21.22
CA ASP A 237 -18.83 17.82 21.21
C ASP A 237 -17.88 16.63 21.27
N ALA A 238 -16.80 16.69 20.49
CA ALA A 238 -15.79 15.64 20.49
C ALA A 238 -15.02 15.53 21.83
N GLN A 239 -14.76 16.65 22.51
CA GLN A 239 -14.13 16.66 23.83
C GLN A 239 -15.06 16.06 24.90
N GLU A 240 -16.36 16.37 24.86
CA GLU A 240 -17.34 15.78 25.78
C GLU A 240 -17.46 14.27 25.58
N LEU A 241 -17.51 13.81 24.33
CA LEU A 241 -17.51 12.39 24.01
C LEU A 241 -16.22 11.71 24.48
N LEU A 242 -15.07 12.32 24.23
CA LEU A 242 -13.76 11.80 24.67
C LEU A 242 -13.68 11.68 26.18
N ALA A 243 -14.15 12.69 26.92
CA ALA A 243 -14.24 12.63 28.37
C ALA A 243 -15.10 11.44 28.84
N THR A 244 -16.26 11.24 28.21
CA THR A 244 -17.15 10.10 28.49
C THR A 244 -16.45 8.76 28.24
N ILE A 245 -15.73 8.61 27.13
CA ILE A 245 -14.99 7.39 26.77
C ILE A 245 -13.92 7.09 27.83
N VAL A 246 -13.21 8.12 28.28
CA VAL A 246 -12.11 7.97 29.25
C VAL A 246 -12.62 7.69 30.66
N ASP A 247 -13.64 8.43 31.11
CA ASP A 247 -14.17 8.33 32.48
C ASP A 247 -14.95 7.03 32.71
N GLN A 248 -15.60 6.51 31.67
CA GLN A 248 -16.33 5.26 31.72
C GLN A 248 -15.50 4.04 31.24
N GLU A 249 -14.23 4.25 30.89
CA GLU A 249 -13.34 3.20 30.37
C GLU A 249 -13.96 2.38 29.22
N LEU A 250 -14.65 3.08 28.30
CA LEU A 250 -15.38 2.41 27.19
C LEU A 250 -14.43 1.78 26.16
N LEU A 251 -13.17 2.18 26.12
CA LEU A 251 -12.12 1.62 25.28
C LEU A 251 -10.93 1.20 26.14
N GLN A 252 -10.11 0.29 25.62
CA GLN A 252 -8.88 -0.18 26.25
C GLN A 252 -7.70 -0.01 25.28
N ALA A 253 -6.55 0.44 25.78
CA ALA A 253 -5.30 0.61 25.05
C ALA A 253 -4.15 -0.17 25.72
#